data_9f0c1862396393a16bed8321508c00d9
#
_entry.id   9f0c1862396393a16bed8321508c00d9
#
_cell.length_a   1.000
_cell.length_b   1.000
_cell.length_c   1.000
_cell.angle_alpha   90.00
_cell.angle_beta   90.00
_cell.angle_gamma   90.00
#
_symmetry.space_group_name_H-M   'P 1'
#
loop_
_entity.id
_entity.type
_entity.pdbx_description
1 polymer ?
#
loop_
_entity_poly.entity_id
_entity_poly.type
_entity_poly.pdbx_seq_one_letter_code
_entity_poly.pdbx_strand_id
1 'polypeptide(L)'
;MIICHFDCHWSYCQNKMDKKTVAKRAREIESKEQLLWLLNQMKHDDMADVDGNANFHPFTMRHINYYCNPNNAFHRYKHFEIKKKTGGTRLITSPRNQSFMLILRYVNDILKALYTPSEFAMGFAEGRSVVTNASIHIGQNYIFNIDLKDFFSSIEQA
;
A
#
# COMPACT_ATOMS: atom_id res chain seq x y z
N MET A 1 11.61 -37.65 0.23
CA MET A 1 12.36 -36.80 -0.72
C MET A 1 11.43 -36.53 -1.89
N ILE A 2 10.57 -35.50 -1.77
CA ILE A 2 9.58 -35.12 -2.78
C ILE A 2 10.15 -33.89 -3.44
N ILE A 3 10.65 -34.07 -4.64
CA ILE A 3 11.10 -32.99 -5.52
C ILE A 3 9.85 -32.43 -6.16
N CYS A 4 9.39 -31.28 -5.69
CA CYS A 4 8.38 -30.51 -6.40
C CYS A 4 9.03 -29.93 -7.67
N HIS A 5 8.76 -30.56 -8.80
CA HIS A 5 8.99 -29.98 -10.12
C HIS A 5 8.15 -28.69 -10.23
N PHE A 6 8.80 -27.55 -10.19
CA PHE A 6 8.24 -26.28 -10.63
C PHE A 6 8.26 -26.25 -12.16
N ASP A 7 7.35 -26.99 -12.79
CA ASP A 7 6.98 -26.72 -14.17
C ASP A 7 6.05 -25.49 -14.19
N CYS A 8 6.66 -24.31 -14.16
CA CYS A 8 5.99 -23.07 -14.50
C CYS A 8 5.68 -23.09 -16.01
N HIS A 9 4.51 -23.60 -16.36
CA HIS A 9 3.98 -23.46 -17.72
C HIS A 9 3.69 -21.98 -17.97
N TRP A 10 4.45 -21.37 -18.85
CA TRP A 10 4.50 -19.97 -19.28
C TRP A 10 3.24 -19.44 -19.99
N SER A 11 2.06 -19.98 -19.73
CA SER A 11 0.81 -19.54 -20.38
C SER A 11 -0.09 -18.63 -19.54
N TYR A 12 0.43 -18.01 -18.44
CA TYR A 12 -0.39 -17.22 -17.50
C TYR A 12 -0.13 -15.70 -17.55
N CYS A 13 0.44 -15.20 -18.63
CA CYS A 13 0.83 -13.79 -18.77
C CYS A 13 -0.20 -12.96 -19.54
N GLN A 14 -1.46 -12.85 -19.11
CA GLN A 14 -2.37 -11.91 -19.78
C GLN A 14 -3.42 -11.22 -18.92
N ASN A 15 -3.40 -11.31 -17.57
CA ASN A 15 -4.34 -10.51 -16.79
C ASN A 15 -3.70 -10.04 -15.48
N LYS A 16 -3.48 -8.74 -15.37
CA LYS A 16 -3.24 -8.07 -14.07
C LYS A 16 -4.31 -8.53 -13.09
N MET A 17 -3.89 -8.96 -11.88
CA MET A 17 -4.82 -9.41 -10.85
C MET A 17 -5.84 -8.32 -10.55
N ASP A 18 -7.12 -8.64 -10.70
CA ASP A 18 -8.20 -7.75 -10.33
C ASP A 18 -8.30 -7.60 -8.79
N LYS A 19 -8.95 -6.52 -8.37
CA LYS A 19 -9.12 -6.17 -6.94
C LYS A 19 -9.78 -7.31 -6.14
N LYS A 20 -10.72 -8.05 -6.73
CA LYS A 20 -11.41 -9.17 -6.07
C LYS A 20 -10.48 -10.35 -5.83
N THR A 21 -9.64 -10.67 -6.81
CA THR A 21 -8.62 -11.73 -6.70
C THR A 21 -7.57 -11.37 -5.66
N VAL A 22 -7.09 -10.13 -5.64
CA VAL A 22 -6.16 -9.63 -4.60
C VAL A 22 -6.81 -9.76 -3.21
N ALA A 23 -8.06 -9.31 -3.05
CA ALA A 23 -8.77 -9.40 -1.77
C ALA A 23 -8.97 -10.86 -1.30
N LYS A 24 -9.30 -11.78 -2.21
CA LYS A 24 -9.43 -13.20 -1.90
C LYS A 24 -8.12 -13.79 -1.41
N ARG A 25 -7.05 -13.60 -2.19
CA ARG A 25 -5.70 -14.10 -1.84
C ARG A 25 -5.19 -13.51 -0.53
N ALA A 26 -5.44 -12.21 -0.31
CA ALA A 26 -5.00 -11.54 0.91
C ALA A 26 -5.68 -12.08 2.18
N ARG A 27 -6.94 -12.54 2.10
CA ARG A 27 -7.64 -13.18 3.23
C ARG A 27 -7.11 -14.58 3.55
N GLU A 28 -6.49 -15.24 2.58
CA GLU A 28 -5.93 -16.58 2.70
C GLU A 28 -4.46 -16.57 3.19
N ILE A 29 -3.88 -15.38 3.47
CA ILE A 29 -2.50 -15.26 3.94
C ILE A 29 -2.40 -15.67 5.41
N GLU A 30 -1.67 -16.75 5.66
CA GLU A 30 -1.34 -17.25 6.98
C GLU A 30 0.17 -17.21 7.27
N SER A 31 0.99 -16.98 6.23
CA SER A 31 2.44 -16.98 6.36
C SER A 31 3.12 -15.83 5.59
N LYS A 32 4.37 -15.53 5.96
CA LYS A 32 5.19 -14.53 5.27
C LYS A 32 5.52 -14.94 3.84
N GLU A 33 5.61 -16.23 3.58
CA GLU A 33 5.88 -16.82 2.27
C GLU A 33 4.72 -16.56 1.31
N GLN A 34 3.49 -16.71 1.80
CA GLN A 34 2.27 -16.40 1.02
C GLN A 34 2.16 -14.91 0.74
N LEU A 35 2.48 -14.05 1.71
CA LEU A 35 2.55 -12.61 1.49
C LEU A 35 3.61 -12.26 0.43
N LEU A 36 4.81 -12.84 0.55
CA LEU A 36 5.89 -12.62 -0.41
C LEU A 36 5.47 -13.04 -1.82
N TRP A 37 4.81 -14.19 -1.94
CA TRP A 37 4.29 -14.67 -3.22
C TRP A 37 3.30 -13.66 -3.83
N LEU A 38 2.32 -13.18 -3.04
CA LEU A 38 1.33 -12.21 -3.51
C LEU A 38 1.99 -10.89 -3.95
N LEU A 39 2.95 -10.37 -3.18
CA LEU A 39 3.69 -9.16 -3.52
C LEU A 39 4.48 -9.30 -4.83
N ASN A 40 5.10 -10.47 -5.04
CA ASN A 40 5.85 -10.75 -6.27
C ASN A 40 4.92 -10.90 -7.47
N GLN A 41 3.75 -11.50 -7.29
CA GLN A 41 2.77 -11.61 -8.36
C GLN A 41 2.27 -10.22 -8.78
N MET A 42 1.91 -9.35 -7.82
CA MET A 42 1.50 -7.97 -8.10
C MET A 42 2.61 -7.18 -8.80
N LYS A 43 3.86 -7.36 -8.36
CA LYS A 43 5.02 -6.72 -8.99
C LYS A 43 5.23 -7.20 -10.43
N HIS A 44 5.08 -8.50 -10.68
CA HIS A 44 5.19 -9.07 -12.01
C HIS A 44 4.13 -8.49 -12.94
N ASP A 45 2.88 -8.43 -12.49
CA ASP A 45 1.76 -7.88 -13.26
C ASP A 45 1.97 -6.40 -13.63
N ASP A 46 2.51 -5.61 -12.68
CA ASP A 46 2.85 -4.18 -12.93
C ASP A 46 4.01 -4.00 -13.93
N MET A 47 4.94 -4.94 -13.99
CA MET A 47 6.10 -4.86 -14.89
C MET A 47 5.84 -5.46 -16.26
N ALA A 48 4.87 -6.35 -16.41
CA ALA A 48 4.49 -6.95 -17.68
C ALA A 48 3.98 -5.91 -18.69
N ASP A 49 3.43 -4.79 -18.20
CA ASP A 49 2.92 -3.70 -19.03
C ASP A 49 4.02 -2.80 -19.60
N VAL A 50 5.27 -2.86 -19.10
CA VAL A 50 6.28 -1.83 -19.40
C VAL A 50 7.33 -2.30 -20.43
N ASP A 51 7.87 -3.50 -20.32
CA ASP A 51 8.87 -4.03 -21.30
C ASP A 51 9.09 -5.53 -21.03
N GLY A 52 8.47 -6.37 -21.75
CA GLY A 52 8.74 -7.81 -21.83
C GLY A 52 9.84 -8.38 -20.91
N ASN A 53 9.55 -8.53 -19.64
CA ASN A 53 10.24 -9.41 -18.64
C ASN A 53 11.77 -9.41 -18.49
N ALA A 54 12.53 -8.55 -19.18
CA ALA A 54 13.99 -8.66 -19.19
C ALA A 54 14.67 -8.30 -17.85
N ASN A 55 13.99 -7.58 -16.93
CA ASN A 55 14.59 -7.08 -15.68
C ASN A 55 13.72 -7.31 -14.43
N PHE A 56 12.93 -8.38 -14.39
CA PHE A 56 12.16 -8.70 -13.19
C PHE A 56 13.07 -9.19 -12.05
N HIS A 57 13.20 -8.37 -11.01
CA HIS A 57 13.88 -8.74 -9.77
C HIS A 57 12.85 -8.96 -8.67
N PRO A 58 12.54 -10.22 -8.30
CA PRO A 58 11.55 -10.50 -7.27
C PRO A 58 11.99 -10.00 -5.90
N PHE A 59 11.04 -9.69 -5.05
CA PHE A 59 11.30 -9.55 -3.63
C PHE A 59 11.71 -10.93 -3.07
N THR A 60 12.57 -10.92 -2.08
CA THR A 60 13.02 -12.14 -1.38
C THR A 60 12.54 -12.13 0.06
N MET A 61 12.56 -13.27 0.73
CA MET A 61 12.25 -13.35 2.15
C MET A 61 13.17 -12.47 3.01
N ARG A 62 14.41 -12.25 2.54
CA ARG A 62 15.35 -11.31 3.18
C ARG A 62 14.79 -9.88 3.23
N HIS A 63 14.12 -9.42 2.16
CA HIS A 63 13.48 -8.10 2.14
C HIS A 63 12.34 -8.05 3.18
N ILE A 64 11.47 -9.04 3.21
CA ILE A 64 10.35 -9.09 4.16
C ILE A 64 10.87 -9.11 5.61
N ASN A 65 11.82 -10.00 5.92
CA ASN A 65 12.37 -10.09 7.26
C ASN A 65 13.10 -8.80 7.68
N TYR A 66 13.83 -8.15 6.77
CA TYR A 66 14.50 -6.88 7.05
C TYR A 66 13.49 -5.75 7.32
N TYR A 67 12.48 -5.61 6.46
CA TYR A 67 11.53 -4.51 6.58
C TYR A 67 10.47 -4.71 7.68
N CYS A 68 10.16 -5.95 8.04
CA CYS A 68 9.26 -6.26 9.14
C CYS A 68 9.94 -6.28 10.53
N ASN A 69 11.27 -6.24 10.58
CA ASN A 69 11.98 -6.25 11.87
C ASN A 69 11.90 -4.87 12.54
N PRO A 70 11.29 -4.74 13.74
CA PRO A 70 11.15 -3.46 14.44
C PRO A 70 12.51 -2.80 14.75
N ASN A 71 13.56 -3.58 14.97
CA ASN A 71 14.91 -3.07 15.25
C ASN A 71 15.52 -2.30 14.07
N ASN A 72 15.01 -2.51 12.85
CA ASN A 72 15.48 -1.82 11.65
C ASN A 72 14.66 -0.57 11.31
N ALA A 73 13.76 -0.12 12.20
CA ALA A 73 12.86 1.00 11.93
C ALA A 73 13.62 2.27 11.50
N PHE A 74 14.73 2.57 12.16
CA PHE A 74 15.56 3.75 11.89
C PHE A 74 16.17 3.74 10.46
N HIS A 75 16.45 2.58 9.90
CA HIS A 75 17.11 2.45 8.60
C HIS A 75 16.13 2.42 7.42
N ARG A 76 14.83 2.27 7.70
CA ARG A 76 13.80 2.17 6.65
C ARG A 76 13.40 3.51 6.06
N TYR A 77 13.44 4.56 6.87
CA TYR A 77 12.99 5.90 6.52
C TYR A 77 14.13 6.91 6.55
N LYS A 78 13.99 7.94 5.72
CA LYS A 78 14.76 9.19 5.81
C LYS A 78 13.82 10.30 6.25
N HIS A 79 14.33 11.21 7.06
CA HIS A 79 13.62 12.37 7.56
C HIS A 79 14.26 13.62 6.98
N PHE A 80 13.45 14.56 6.52
CA PHE A 80 13.90 15.86 6.04
C PHE A 80 12.79 16.88 6.24
N GLU A 81 13.19 18.16 6.33
CA GLU A 81 12.25 19.26 6.53
C GLU A 81 11.98 19.99 5.22
N ILE A 82 10.73 20.39 5.02
CA ILE A 82 10.33 21.29 3.95
C ILE A 82 9.65 22.53 4.53
N LYS A 83 9.88 23.70 3.89
CA LYS A 83 9.23 24.96 4.27
C LYS A 83 7.75 24.93 3.85
N LYS A 84 6.87 25.37 4.75
CA LYS A 84 5.45 25.57 4.45
C LYS A 84 5.27 26.93 3.74
N LYS A 85 4.29 27.03 2.85
CA LYS A 85 3.93 28.32 2.20
C LYS A 85 3.45 29.38 3.20
N THR A 86 2.85 28.96 4.31
CA THR A 86 2.34 29.81 5.40
C THR A 86 3.37 30.13 6.48
N GLY A 87 4.63 29.77 6.28
CA GLY A 87 5.70 29.90 7.27
C GLY A 87 5.88 28.64 8.13
N GLY A 88 7.10 28.49 8.69
CA GLY A 88 7.49 27.30 9.47
C GLY A 88 7.95 26.13 8.60
N THR A 89 8.27 25.01 9.23
CA THR A 89 8.75 23.78 8.60
C THR A 89 7.78 22.62 8.80
N ARG A 90 7.88 21.61 7.93
CA ARG A 90 7.18 20.33 8.05
C ARG A 90 8.21 19.23 7.94
N LEU A 91 8.26 18.35 8.94
CA LEU A 91 9.04 17.13 8.87
C LEU A 91 8.39 16.13 7.92
N ILE A 92 9.16 15.64 6.97
CA ILE A 92 8.72 14.62 6.01
C ILE A 92 9.48 13.34 6.31
N THR A 93 8.72 12.26 6.41
CA THR A 93 9.25 10.89 6.53
C THR A 93 9.01 10.17 5.21
N SER A 94 10.08 9.69 4.58
CA SER A 94 10.01 9.04 3.27
C SER A 94 10.76 7.71 3.30
N PRO A 95 10.28 6.65 2.62
CA PRO A 95 11.03 5.41 2.47
C PRO A 95 12.43 5.68 1.90
N ARG A 96 13.45 5.01 2.47
CA ARG A 96 14.83 5.27 2.08
C ARG A 96 15.18 4.68 0.73
N ASN A 97 14.61 3.53 0.38
CA ASN A 97 14.90 2.85 -0.87
C ASN A 97 13.66 2.45 -1.66
N GLN A 98 13.86 2.22 -2.96
CA GLN A 98 12.78 1.95 -3.91
C GLN A 98 12.09 0.61 -3.65
N SER A 99 12.83 -0.43 -3.26
CA SER A 99 12.23 -1.74 -2.97
C SER A 99 11.25 -1.66 -1.80
N PHE A 100 11.61 -0.90 -0.76
CA PHE A 100 10.71 -0.68 0.37
C PHE A 100 9.47 0.14 -0.03
N MET A 101 9.66 1.19 -0.83
CA MET A 101 8.55 2.00 -1.35
C MET A 101 7.57 1.16 -2.17
N LEU A 102 8.07 0.26 -3.01
CA LEU A 102 7.23 -0.65 -3.80
C LEU A 102 6.46 -1.64 -2.92
N ILE A 103 7.11 -2.23 -1.91
CA ILE A 103 6.43 -3.11 -0.95
C ILE A 103 5.31 -2.37 -0.24
N LEU A 104 5.55 -1.14 0.25
CA LEU A 104 4.52 -0.33 0.89
C LEU A 104 3.36 0.00 -0.06
N ARG A 105 3.65 0.26 -1.35
CA ARG A 105 2.61 0.49 -2.36
C ARG A 105 1.72 -0.74 -2.54
N TYR A 106 2.31 -1.92 -2.72
CA TYR A 106 1.52 -3.16 -2.88
C TYR A 106 0.76 -3.53 -1.61
N VAL A 107 1.34 -3.34 -0.43
CA VAL A 107 0.61 -3.51 0.83
C VAL A 107 -0.59 -2.56 0.92
N ASN A 108 -0.42 -1.30 0.52
CA ASN A 108 -1.54 -0.36 0.45
C ASN A 108 -2.62 -0.80 -0.55
N ASP A 109 -2.25 -1.35 -1.69
CA ASP A 109 -3.21 -1.86 -2.68
C ASP A 109 -3.96 -3.11 -2.17
N ILE A 110 -3.27 -4.00 -1.45
CA ILE A 110 -3.89 -5.12 -0.72
C ILE A 110 -4.91 -4.61 0.31
N LEU A 111 -4.51 -3.64 1.14
CA LEU A 111 -5.41 -3.06 2.15
C LEU A 111 -6.62 -2.37 1.51
N LYS A 112 -6.44 -1.66 0.40
CA LYS A 112 -7.55 -1.07 -0.38
C LYS A 112 -8.47 -2.13 -1.01
N ALA A 113 -7.94 -3.31 -1.31
CA ALA A 113 -8.76 -4.41 -1.82
C ALA A 113 -9.61 -5.07 -0.71
N LEU A 114 -9.06 -5.14 0.50
CA LEU A 114 -9.73 -5.72 1.67
C LEU A 114 -10.74 -4.78 2.32
N TYR A 115 -10.47 -3.47 2.27
CA TYR A 115 -11.24 -2.46 2.98
C TYR A 115 -12.28 -1.79 2.08
N THR A 116 -13.52 -1.75 2.56
CA THR A 116 -14.58 -0.96 1.93
C THR A 116 -14.77 0.32 2.76
N PRO A 117 -14.47 1.50 2.20
CA PRO A 117 -14.66 2.76 2.91
C PRO A 117 -16.12 2.97 3.31
N SER A 118 -16.35 3.49 4.52
CA SER A 118 -17.67 3.96 4.93
C SER A 118 -18.23 4.97 3.93
N GLU A 119 -19.54 5.04 3.79
CA GLU A 119 -20.22 6.03 2.94
C GLU A 119 -19.89 7.48 3.34
N PHE A 120 -19.57 7.72 4.59
CA PHE A 120 -19.19 9.03 5.12
C PHE A 120 -17.70 9.38 4.90
N ALA A 121 -16.85 8.42 4.55
CA ALA A 121 -15.42 8.65 4.33
C ALA A 121 -15.19 9.28 2.95
N MET A 122 -15.13 10.60 2.86
CA MET A 122 -14.94 11.34 1.60
C MET A 122 -13.48 11.52 1.21
N GLY A 123 -12.56 11.48 2.15
CA GLY A 123 -11.11 11.56 1.88
C GLY A 123 -10.50 10.21 1.54
N PHE A 124 -9.57 10.20 0.57
CA PHE A 124 -8.79 9.02 0.16
C PHE A 124 -9.62 7.80 -0.31
N ALA A 125 -10.92 7.98 -0.56
CA ALA A 125 -11.80 6.95 -1.10
C ALA A 125 -11.92 7.08 -2.63
N GLU A 126 -11.85 5.95 -3.32
CA GLU A 126 -11.96 5.90 -4.78
C GLU A 126 -13.34 6.38 -5.24
N GLY A 127 -13.38 7.18 -6.31
CA GLY A 127 -14.62 7.73 -6.87
C GLY A 127 -15.23 8.89 -6.05
N ARG A 128 -14.57 9.34 -4.97
CA ARG A 128 -15.03 10.47 -4.14
C ARG A 128 -14.12 11.69 -4.33
N SER A 129 -14.71 12.87 -4.22
CA SER A 129 -14.02 14.14 -4.46
C SER A 129 -14.41 15.18 -3.44
N VAL A 130 -13.69 16.32 -3.45
CA VAL A 130 -14.07 17.50 -2.65
C VAL A 130 -15.48 17.99 -3.01
N VAL A 131 -15.87 17.91 -4.29
CA VAL A 131 -17.21 18.28 -4.75
C VAL A 131 -18.25 17.34 -4.16
N THR A 132 -17.99 16.02 -4.17
CA THR A 132 -18.90 15.03 -3.57
C THR A 132 -19.06 15.28 -2.07
N ASN A 133 -17.97 15.62 -1.36
CA ASN A 133 -18.04 15.99 0.05
C ASN A 133 -18.86 17.25 0.27
N ALA A 134 -18.63 18.30 -0.51
CA ALA A 134 -19.35 19.55 -0.39
C ALA A 134 -20.85 19.40 -0.69
N SER A 135 -21.22 18.53 -1.64
CA SER A 135 -22.63 18.35 -2.04
C SER A 135 -23.52 17.81 -0.94
N ILE A 136 -22.98 17.07 0.04
CA ILE A 136 -23.74 16.56 1.18
C ILE A 136 -24.18 17.70 2.13
N HIS A 137 -23.46 18.81 2.09
CA HIS A 137 -23.72 19.95 2.98
C HIS A 137 -24.61 21.03 2.33
N ILE A 138 -25.04 20.84 1.07
CA ILE A 138 -25.92 21.77 0.39
C ILE A 138 -27.30 21.77 1.09
N GLY A 139 -27.80 22.97 1.36
CA GLY A 139 -29.10 23.15 2.03
C GLY A 139 -29.09 22.96 3.55
N GLN A 140 -27.94 22.72 4.17
CA GLN A 140 -27.80 22.67 5.61
C GLN A 140 -27.65 24.08 6.19
N ASN A 141 -28.38 24.39 7.26
CA ASN A 141 -28.28 25.68 7.94
C ASN A 141 -27.00 25.86 8.75
N TYR A 142 -26.40 24.76 9.19
CA TYR A 142 -25.19 24.76 10.00
C TYR A 142 -24.23 23.66 9.53
N ILE A 143 -22.94 23.96 9.48
CA ILE A 143 -21.87 23.01 9.21
C ILE A 143 -20.87 23.09 10.35
N PHE A 144 -20.56 21.95 10.97
CA PHE A 144 -19.59 21.86 12.04
C PHE A 144 -18.35 21.07 11.57
N ASN A 145 -17.18 21.71 11.65
CA ASN A 145 -15.90 21.10 11.29
C ASN A 145 -15.09 20.79 12.55
N ILE A 146 -14.64 19.56 12.69
CA ILE A 146 -13.72 19.14 13.74
C ILE A 146 -12.45 18.60 13.08
N ASP A 147 -11.29 19.00 13.57
CA ASP A 147 -10.00 18.41 13.24
C ASP A 147 -9.33 17.88 14.50
N LEU A 148 -8.88 16.64 14.46
CA LEU A 148 -8.20 15.99 15.58
C LEU A 148 -6.69 16.27 15.49
N LYS A 149 -6.21 17.11 16.39
CA LYS A 149 -4.78 17.43 16.45
C LYS A 149 -3.97 16.16 16.73
N ASP A 150 -2.93 15.98 15.94
CA ASP A 150 -1.93 14.89 16.10
C ASP A 150 -2.56 13.48 16.17
N PHE A 151 -3.68 13.25 15.46
CA PHE A 151 -4.46 12.01 15.52
C PHE A 151 -3.59 10.75 15.36
N PHE A 152 -2.77 10.67 14.31
CA PHE A 152 -1.98 9.46 14.04
C PHE A 152 -0.86 9.23 15.08
N SER A 153 -0.29 10.29 15.62
CA SER A 153 0.72 10.16 16.67
C SER A 153 0.15 9.87 18.04
N SER A 154 -1.16 10.08 18.24
CA SER A 154 -1.87 9.76 19.48
C SER A 154 -2.37 8.31 19.55
N ILE A 155 -2.30 7.56 18.45
CA ILE A 155 -2.69 6.14 18.42
C ILE A 155 -1.54 5.32 18.97
N GLU A 156 -1.74 4.73 20.13
CA GLU A 156 -0.81 3.78 20.74
C GLU A 156 -1.09 2.37 20.19
N GLN A 157 -0.03 1.63 19.92
CA GLN A 157 -0.14 0.22 19.56
C GLN A 157 -0.29 -0.59 20.83
N ALA A 158 -1.42 -1.27 20.99
CA ALA A 158 -1.69 -2.17 22.11
C ALA A 158 -0.88 -3.46 22.03
#